data_49b29bd839370e2b81d9a864f9824aa8
#
_entry.id   49b29bd839370e2b81d9a864f9824aa8
#
_cell.length_a   1.000
_cell.length_b   1.000
_cell.length_c   1.000
_cell.angle_alpha   90.00
_cell.angle_beta   90.00
_cell.angle_gamma   90.00
#
_symmetry.space_group_name_H-M   'P 1'
#
loop_
_entity.id
_entity.type
_entity.pdbx_description
1 polymer ?
#
loop_
_entity_poly.entity_id
_entity_poly.type
_entity_poly.pdbx_seq_one_letter_code
_entity_poly.pdbx_strand_id
1 'polypeptide(L)' 'MNTILEILETIKPGANFATSTDFIEEHLLESMEILQLVSELNDEFDINITLPYIKPENFKSVESIYHMVQEILEDE' A
#
# COMPACT_ATOMS: atom_id res chain seq x y z
N MET A 1 6.80 -7.82 4.61
CA MET A 1 6.73 -6.35 4.64
C MET A 1 7.78 -5.67 3.77
N ASN A 2 8.93 -6.31 3.56
CA ASN A 2 9.97 -5.73 2.71
C ASN A 2 9.52 -5.51 1.27
N THR A 3 8.73 -6.43 0.73
CA THR A 3 8.21 -6.30 -0.64
C THR A 3 7.34 -5.05 -0.78
N ILE A 4 6.53 -4.76 0.23
CA ILE A 4 5.66 -3.59 0.23
C ILE A 4 6.51 -2.32 0.25
N LEU A 5 7.55 -2.29 1.09
CA LEU A 5 8.47 -1.16 1.14
C LEU A 5 9.17 -0.94 -0.20
N GLU A 6 9.60 -2.01 -0.85
CA GLU A 6 10.25 -1.93 -2.15
C GLU A 6 9.32 -1.34 -3.21
N ILE A 7 8.05 -1.74 -3.19
CA ILE A 7 7.05 -1.20 -4.10
C ILE A 7 6.84 0.29 -3.85
N LEU A 8 6.71 0.67 -2.58
CA LEU A 8 6.53 2.07 -2.22
C LEU A 8 7.69 2.93 -2.66
N GLU A 9 8.91 2.44 -2.47
CA GLU A 9 10.11 3.17 -2.88
C GLU A 9 10.23 3.30 -4.39
N THR A 10 9.69 2.33 -5.13
CA THR A 10 9.65 2.40 -6.58
C THR A 10 8.68 3.47 -7.05
N ILE A 11 7.54 3.59 -6.38
CA ILE A 11 6.52 4.57 -6.70
C ILE A 11 6.97 5.98 -6.34
N LYS A 12 7.57 6.15 -5.18
CA LYS A 12 8.00 7.46 -4.70
C LYS A 12 9.37 7.36 -4.04
N PRO A 13 10.45 7.38 -4.83
CA PRO A 13 11.81 7.30 -4.30
C PRO A 13 12.12 8.46 -3.37
N GLY A 14 12.82 8.17 -2.28
CA GLY A 14 13.24 9.19 -1.34
C GLY A 14 12.25 9.53 -0.24
N ALA A 15 11.05 8.97 -0.27
CA ALA A 15 10.09 9.17 0.82
C ALA A 15 10.41 8.22 1.97
N ASN A 16 10.13 8.66 3.20
CA ASN A 16 10.46 7.91 4.41
C ASN A 16 9.33 6.95 4.80
N PHE A 17 8.98 6.03 3.92
CA PHE A 17 7.90 5.08 4.21
C PHE A 17 8.20 4.18 5.41
N ALA A 18 9.47 3.84 5.60
CA ALA A 18 9.86 2.94 6.68
C ALA A 18 9.65 3.54 8.07
N THR A 19 9.71 4.87 8.19
CA THR A 19 9.58 5.56 9.47
C THR A 19 8.24 6.26 9.65
N SER A 20 7.46 6.40 8.59
CA SER A 20 6.18 7.08 8.67
C SER A 20 5.11 6.15 9.25
N THR A 21 4.27 6.70 10.12
CA THR A 21 3.13 5.98 10.68
C THR A 21 1.81 6.33 10.02
N ASP A 22 1.81 7.37 9.17
CA ASP A 22 0.61 7.77 8.45
C ASP A 22 0.97 8.45 7.13
N PHE A 23 1.02 7.63 6.07
CA PHE A 23 1.38 8.11 4.72
C PHE A 23 0.39 9.14 4.19
N ILE A 24 -0.87 9.02 4.57
CA ILE A 24 -1.92 9.91 4.08
C ILE A 24 -1.81 11.27 4.74
N GLU A 25 -1.67 11.30 6.06
CA GLU A 25 -1.57 12.54 6.81
C GLU A 25 -0.28 13.30 6.50
N GLU A 26 0.80 12.58 6.24
CA GLU A 26 2.09 13.18 5.92
C GLU A 26 2.24 13.47 4.42
N HIS A 27 1.19 13.22 3.64
CA HIS A 27 1.16 13.46 2.19
C HIS A 27 2.23 12.65 1.43
N LEU A 28 2.61 11.49 1.95
CA LEU A 28 3.54 10.61 1.26
C LEU A 28 2.86 9.83 0.14
N LEU A 29 1.56 9.55 0.29
CA LEU A 29 0.76 8.89 -0.75
C LEU A 29 -0.44 9.76 -1.10
N GLU A 30 -0.55 10.11 -2.37
CA GLU A 30 -1.70 10.82 -2.91
C GLU A 30 -2.55 9.87 -3.73
N SER A 31 -3.72 10.34 -4.18
CA SER A 31 -4.70 9.47 -4.86
C SER A 31 -4.12 8.68 -6.03
N MET A 32 -3.35 9.34 -6.90
CA MET A 32 -2.75 8.65 -8.05
C MET A 32 -1.71 7.63 -7.62
N GLU A 33 -0.98 7.94 -6.57
CA GLU A 33 0.04 7.03 -6.04
C GLU A 33 -0.62 5.81 -5.40
N ILE A 34 -1.76 6.00 -4.76
CA ILE A 34 -2.51 4.88 -4.19
C ILE A 34 -3.00 3.94 -5.29
N LEU A 35 -3.50 4.49 -6.39
CA LEU A 35 -3.93 3.68 -7.53
C LEU A 35 -2.77 2.92 -8.16
N GLN A 36 -1.61 3.56 -8.26
CA GLN A 36 -0.41 2.91 -8.76
C GLN A 36 0.03 1.79 -7.82
N LEU A 37 -0.03 2.05 -6.53
CA LEU A 37 0.30 1.04 -5.51
C LEU A 37 -0.64 -0.15 -5.59
N VAL A 38 -1.93 0.09 -5.76
CA VAL A 38 -2.91 -0.99 -5.91
C VAL A 38 -2.54 -1.89 -7.08
N SER A 39 -2.19 -1.30 -8.22
CA SER A 39 -1.81 -2.05 -9.41
C SER A 39 -0.56 -2.91 -9.14
N GLU A 40 0.44 -2.33 -8.48
CA GLU A 40 1.67 -3.03 -8.15
C GLU A 40 1.44 -4.18 -7.16
N LEU A 41 0.60 -3.95 -6.16
CA LEU A 41 0.28 -4.97 -5.17
C LEU A 41 -0.50 -6.12 -5.80
N ASN A 42 -1.44 -5.82 -6.68
CA ASN A 42 -2.20 -6.85 -7.38
C ASN A 42 -1.27 -7.77 -8.18
N ASP A 43 -0.30 -7.16 -8.84
CA ASP A 43 0.66 -7.88 -9.66
C ASP A 43 1.61 -8.72 -8.81
N GLU A 44 2.14 -8.13 -7.75
CA GLU A 44 3.15 -8.77 -6.91
C GLU A 44 2.60 -9.93 -6.09
N PHE A 45 1.40 -9.78 -5.56
CA PHE A 45 0.79 -10.78 -4.69
C PHE A 45 -0.28 -11.63 -5.38
N ASP A 46 -0.53 -11.36 -6.67
CA ASP A 46 -1.55 -12.05 -7.44
C ASP A 46 -2.91 -11.98 -6.76
N ILE A 47 -3.29 -10.76 -6.37
CA ILE A 47 -4.56 -10.49 -5.71
C ILE A 47 -5.35 -9.45 -6.51
N ASN A 48 -6.60 -9.23 -6.09
CA ASN A 48 -7.45 -8.22 -6.69
C ASN A 48 -8.01 -7.31 -5.60
N ILE A 49 -7.37 -6.14 -5.41
CA ILE A 49 -7.82 -5.16 -4.43
C ILE A 49 -9.03 -4.43 -5.00
N THR A 50 -10.19 -4.64 -4.38
CA THR A 50 -11.44 -4.05 -4.82
C THR A 50 -11.71 -2.73 -4.11
N LEU A 51 -12.68 -1.96 -4.61
CA LEU A 51 -12.99 -0.63 -4.08
C LEU A 51 -13.20 -0.58 -2.56
N PRO A 52 -13.88 -1.55 -1.93
CA PRO A 52 -14.05 -1.50 -0.47
C PRO A 52 -12.74 -1.49 0.31
N TYR A 53 -11.66 -1.95 -0.28
CA TYR A 53 -10.35 -1.94 0.37
C TYR A 53 -9.57 -0.65 0.11
N ILE A 54 -9.97 0.13 -0.88
CA ILE A 54 -9.25 1.36 -1.26
C ILE A 54 -9.76 2.52 -0.41
N LYS A 55 -9.19 2.64 0.79
CA LYS A 55 -9.55 3.69 1.74
C LYS A 55 -8.31 4.12 2.51
N PRO A 56 -8.28 5.36 3.00
CA PRO A 56 -7.07 5.90 3.65
C PRO A 56 -6.52 5.05 4.78
N GLU A 57 -7.39 4.48 5.59
CA GLU A 57 -6.94 3.69 6.74
C GLU A 57 -6.19 2.43 6.37
N ASN A 58 -6.38 1.91 5.15
CA ASN A 58 -5.65 0.73 4.67
C ASN A 58 -4.30 1.08 4.05
N PHE A 59 -4.09 2.34 3.71
CA PHE A 59 -2.88 2.79 3.02
C PHE A 59 -2.04 3.78 3.82
N LYS A 60 -2.32 3.92 5.10
CA LYS A 60 -1.62 4.90 5.93
C LYS A 60 -0.25 4.46 6.41
N SER A 61 0.06 3.17 6.36
CA SER A 61 1.36 2.66 6.79
C SER A 61 1.67 1.34 6.10
N VAL A 62 2.94 0.93 6.15
CA VAL A 62 3.36 -0.37 5.63
C VAL A 62 2.58 -1.48 6.33
N GLU A 63 2.43 -1.37 7.64
CA GLU A 63 1.71 -2.34 8.44
C GLU A 63 0.25 -2.47 8.02
N SER A 64 -0.43 -1.33 7.80
CA SER A 64 -1.82 -1.34 7.34
C SER A 64 -1.97 -1.98 5.97
N ILE A 65 -1.05 -1.69 5.06
CA ILE A 65 -1.06 -2.28 3.73
C ILE A 65 -0.84 -3.79 3.84
N TYR A 66 0.10 -4.21 4.66
CA TYR A 66 0.38 -5.61 4.88
C TYR A 66 -0.84 -6.37 5.40
N HIS A 67 -1.51 -5.81 6.40
CA HIS A 67 -2.72 -6.42 6.95
C HIS A 67 -3.83 -6.54 5.91
N MET A 68 -4.00 -5.51 5.09
CA MET A 68 -4.98 -5.54 4.01
C MET A 68 -4.67 -6.66 3.02
N VAL A 69 -3.43 -6.79 2.61
CA VAL A 69 -3.01 -7.83 1.68
C VAL A 69 -3.25 -9.22 2.28
N GLN A 70 -2.90 -9.41 3.54
CA GLN A 70 -3.12 -10.68 4.21
C GLN A 70 -4.61 -11.04 4.30
N GLU A 71 -5.44 -10.05 4.58
CA GLU A 71 -6.88 -10.25 4.63
C GLU A 71 -7.45 -10.71 3.29
N ILE A 72 -7.00 -10.10 2.21
CA ILE A 72 -7.42 -10.48 0.86
C ILE A 72 -6.95 -11.88 0.52
N LEU A 73 -5.71 -12.21 0.87
CA LEU A 73 -5.15 -13.53 0.60
C LEU A 73 -5.91 -14.63 1.37
N GLU A 74 -6.34 -14.34 2.58
CA GLU A 74 -7.09 -15.29 3.38
C GLU A 74 -8.50 -15.53 2.86
N ASP A 75 -9.08 -14.54 2.19
CA ASP A 75 -10.44 -14.63 1.65
C ASP A 75 -10.51 -15.33 0.30
N GLU A 76 -9.39 -15.62 -0.32
CA GLU A 76 -9.36 -16.33 -1.60
C GLU A 76 -9.47 -17.87 -1.45
#